data_66c89babe3be169d6fa7a72bd41111aa
#
_entry.id   66c89babe3be169d6fa7a72bd41111aa
#
_cell.length_a   1.000
_cell.length_b   1.000
_cell.length_c   1.000
_cell.angle_alpha   90.00
_cell.angle_beta   90.00
_cell.angle_gamma   90.00
#
_symmetry.space_group_name_H-M   'P 1'
#
loop_
_entity.id
_entity.type
_entity.pdbx_description
1 polymer ?
#
loop_
_entity_poly.entity_id
_entity_poly.type
_entity_poly.pdbx_seq_one_letter_code
_entity_poly.pdbx_strand_id
1 'polypeptide(L)'
;MRDLFLLSLQTQQEQITHPSVEATGSLPALTGGKLSSRSAQVTHMAKNKQVKHRDKKASKRSRIFAALIAFIMVAALGIFVWKVALPELSRANSDTQEITAGQQVTVTIPDGAGAQEVAKILFENKIIATKSEFLNQVKRQDAEQKIKSGIYVITTGTKPADIVHLLISGPNAPGSGFVVPEGYTVSQVADLVQDYFGISRDDFLNQAKASNYVADYPFLAGAVDANDSLEGYLFPKTYTFTESNVTADTVIRAMLDQFETETADLNLDAARITLNKRYNLNLTNEQIIIMASIIEREALTDDDRPKVASVFYNRLYDDMYLQSDATLAYSLGREATAEELSSMTSDPYNTYAFKGLTPTPICSPGYASIKAAMDPAATNYYYFWITSDEHVFSETYDEHQQAIENAREREAASKQ
;
A
#
# COMPACT_ATOMS: atom_id res chain seq x y z
N MET A 1 2.07 -9.73 5.62
CA MET A 1 0.98 -9.14 6.42
C MET A 1 -0.39 -9.65 5.97
N ARG A 2 -0.65 -9.74 4.65
CA ARG A 2 -1.89 -10.33 4.06
C ARG A 2 -2.11 -11.77 4.54
N ASP A 3 -1.06 -12.57 4.59
CA ASP A 3 -1.13 -14.00 4.98
C ASP A 3 -1.42 -14.23 6.48
N LEU A 4 -0.96 -13.34 7.35
CA LEU A 4 -1.30 -13.35 8.79
C LEU A 4 -2.74 -12.87 9.06
N PHE A 5 -3.26 -12.05 8.19
CA PHE A 5 -4.58 -11.45 8.27
C PHE A 5 -5.69 -12.45 7.93
N LEU A 6 -5.50 -13.21 6.85
CA LEU A 6 -6.41 -14.30 6.45
C LEU A 6 -6.48 -15.41 7.51
N LEU A 7 -5.41 -15.60 8.30
CA LEU A 7 -5.35 -16.57 9.41
C LEU A 7 -6.36 -16.28 10.53
N SER A 8 -6.61 -15.00 10.83
CA SER A 8 -7.51 -14.60 11.92
C SER A 8 -8.98 -14.71 11.54
N LEU A 9 -9.32 -14.52 10.26
CA LEU A 9 -10.68 -14.62 9.76
C LEU A 9 -11.21 -16.07 9.73
N GLN A 10 -10.34 -17.03 9.47
CA GLN A 10 -10.73 -18.44 9.39
C GLN A 10 -11.21 -19.03 10.71
N THR A 11 -10.63 -18.59 11.83
CA THR A 11 -11.08 -19.01 13.17
C THR A 11 -12.48 -18.46 13.50
N GLN A 12 -12.90 -17.38 12.86
CA GLN A 12 -14.24 -16.80 13.04
C GLN A 12 -15.28 -17.35 12.05
N GLN A 13 -14.87 -17.80 10.86
CA GLN A 13 -15.79 -18.42 9.89
C GLN A 13 -16.42 -19.70 10.41
N GLU A 14 -15.71 -20.48 11.22
CA GLU A 14 -16.28 -21.66 11.88
C GLU A 14 -17.41 -21.33 12.85
N GLN A 15 -17.46 -20.13 13.39
CA GLN A 15 -18.53 -19.71 14.32
C GLN A 15 -19.81 -19.20 13.62
N ILE A 16 -19.72 -18.84 12.33
CA ILE A 16 -20.84 -18.22 11.58
C ILE A 16 -21.64 -19.28 10.79
N THR A 17 -21.05 -20.43 10.48
CA THR A 17 -21.65 -21.45 9.59
C THR A 17 -22.34 -22.61 10.29
N HIS A 18 -22.29 -22.75 11.61
CA HIS A 18 -23.00 -23.81 12.34
C HIS A 18 -23.93 -23.25 13.42
N PRO A 19 -25.25 -23.54 13.37
CA PRO A 19 -26.12 -23.33 14.51
C PRO A 19 -25.78 -24.37 15.59
N SER A 20 -25.39 -23.87 16.76
CA SER A 20 -25.04 -24.67 17.93
C SER A 20 -26.21 -25.56 18.39
N VAL A 21 -25.97 -26.84 18.41
CA VAL A 21 -26.78 -27.77 19.17
C VAL A 21 -26.27 -27.78 20.61
N GLU A 22 -27.11 -27.37 21.54
CA GLU A 22 -26.87 -27.46 22.98
C GLU A 22 -26.63 -28.92 23.44
N ALA A 23 -25.55 -29.11 24.18
CA ALA A 23 -25.40 -30.27 25.05
C ALA A 23 -24.88 -29.83 26.40
N THR A 24 -25.78 -29.92 27.37
CA THR A 24 -25.55 -29.76 28.81
C THR A 24 -24.59 -30.82 29.35
N GLY A 25 -23.65 -30.44 30.20
CA GLY A 25 -22.80 -31.40 30.92
C GLY A 25 -21.88 -30.73 31.94
N SER A 26 -22.26 -30.86 33.17
CA SER A 26 -21.73 -30.40 34.46
C SER A 26 -20.21 -30.49 34.70
N LEU A 27 -19.73 -29.48 35.45
CA LEU A 27 -18.47 -29.45 36.21
C LEU A 27 -18.31 -30.59 37.22
N PRO A 28 -17.08 -30.96 37.64
CA PRO A 28 -16.71 -30.60 38.99
C PRO A 28 -15.31 -29.98 39.19
N ALA A 29 -15.24 -29.19 40.22
CA ALA A 29 -14.05 -28.58 40.78
C ALA A 29 -13.23 -29.57 41.61
N LEU A 30 -11.90 -29.36 41.68
CA LEU A 30 -11.03 -29.79 42.79
C LEU A 30 -9.75 -28.90 42.77
N THR A 31 -9.64 -28.01 43.72
CA THR A 31 -8.75 -27.93 44.91
C THR A 31 -7.26 -28.19 44.68
N GLY A 32 -6.40 -27.21 44.80
CA GLY A 32 -5.68 -26.85 46.00
C GLY A 32 -4.31 -27.53 46.11
N GLY A 33 -3.23 -26.77 46.13
CA GLY A 33 -1.90 -27.28 46.46
C GLY A 33 -0.88 -26.16 46.63
N LYS A 34 -0.75 -25.65 47.87
CA LYS A 34 0.38 -24.86 48.36
C LYS A 34 1.63 -25.74 48.50
N LEU A 35 2.81 -25.12 48.41
CA LEU A 35 4.04 -25.36 49.19
C LEU A 35 5.23 -24.99 48.29
N SER A 36 6.26 -24.35 48.61
CA SER A 36 6.95 -23.95 49.87
C SER A 36 8.35 -23.48 49.43
N SER A 37 8.74 -22.45 50.09
CA SER A 37 10.09 -21.86 50.09
C SER A 37 11.23 -22.82 50.36
N ARG A 38 12.39 -22.61 49.75
CA ARG A 38 13.68 -22.92 50.38
C ARG A 38 14.77 -21.97 49.89
N SER A 39 15.16 -21.11 50.81
CA SER A 39 16.42 -20.40 50.88
C SER A 39 17.58 -21.37 51.06
N ALA A 40 18.70 -21.12 50.41
CA ALA A 40 19.99 -21.66 50.78
C ALA A 40 21.02 -20.52 50.80
N GLN A 41 21.33 -20.09 52.02
CA GLN A 41 22.52 -19.35 52.31
C GLN A 41 23.76 -20.24 52.09
N VAL A 42 24.82 -19.69 51.50
CA VAL A 42 26.18 -20.21 51.67
C VAL A 42 27.06 -19.06 52.11
N THR A 43 27.60 -19.29 53.30
CA THR A 43 28.47 -18.47 54.10
C THR A 43 29.93 -18.54 53.62
N HIS A 44 30.61 -17.38 53.66
CA HIS A 44 31.96 -17.09 54.06
C HIS A 44 33.16 -17.95 53.66
N MET A 45 34.16 -17.25 53.14
CA MET A 45 35.43 -17.12 53.86
C MET A 45 36.25 -15.89 53.40
N ALA A 46 36.42 -14.98 54.29
CA ALA A 46 37.35 -13.85 54.18
C ALA A 46 38.80 -14.37 54.29
N LYS A 47 39.66 -13.98 53.39
CA LYS A 47 41.14 -13.99 53.64
C LYS A 47 41.67 -12.58 53.48
N ASN A 48 41.94 -12.02 54.66
CA ASN A 48 42.66 -10.79 54.89
C ASN A 48 44.10 -10.90 54.34
N LYS A 49 44.45 -10.09 53.35
CA LYS A 49 45.84 -9.80 53.00
C LYS A 49 46.09 -8.30 53.14
N GLN A 50 46.78 -7.98 54.22
CA GLN A 50 47.35 -6.66 54.39
C GLN A 50 48.30 -6.34 53.24
N VAL A 51 47.98 -5.29 52.50
CA VAL A 51 48.90 -4.69 51.53
C VAL A 51 49.49 -3.45 52.15
N LYS A 52 50.80 -3.53 52.41
CA LYS A 52 51.63 -2.41 52.87
C LYS A 52 51.54 -1.26 51.87
N HIS A 53 51.03 -0.14 52.34
CA HIS A 53 51.24 1.15 51.68
C HIS A 53 52.72 1.47 51.61
N ARG A 54 53.22 1.52 50.42
CA ARG A 54 54.56 2.03 50.10
C ARG A 54 54.33 3.39 49.42
N ASP A 55 54.40 4.46 50.23
CA ASP A 55 54.42 5.83 49.73
C ASP A 55 55.62 6.02 48.78
N LYS A 56 55.37 5.94 47.48
CA LYS A 56 56.34 6.42 46.50
C LYS A 56 56.14 7.90 46.30
N LYS A 57 56.96 8.73 46.93
CA LYS A 57 57.12 10.15 46.54
C LYS A 57 57.51 10.16 45.04
N ALA A 58 56.52 10.54 44.20
CA ALA A 58 56.75 10.75 42.77
C ALA A 58 57.80 11.86 42.59
N SER A 59 58.93 11.54 41.99
CA SER A 59 59.99 12.48 41.72
C SER A 59 59.51 13.64 40.84
N LYS A 60 60.08 14.83 40.99
CA LYS A 60 59.75 16.02 40.14
C LYS A 60 59.80 15.68 38.65
N ARG A 61 60.65 14.75 38.23
CA ARG A 61 60.79 14.26 36.83
C ARG A 61 59.52 13.55 36.34
N SER A 62 58.83 12.76 37.18
CA SER A 62 57.58 12.07 36.84
C SER A 62 56.42 13.04 36.63
N ARG A 63 56.34 14.14 37.37
CA ARG A 63 55.32 15.17 37.19
C ARG A 63 55.53 15.98 35.92
N ILE A 64 56.78 16.27 35.53
CA ILE A 64 57.14 16.91 34.26
C ILE A 64 56.78 16.02 33.08
N PHE A 65 57.04 14.70 33.18
CA PHE A 65 56.72 13.74 32.15
C PHE A 65 55.19 13.57 31.98
N ALA A 66 54.42 13.54 33.04
CA ALA A 66 52.95 13.52 33.01
C ALA A 66 52.36 14.81 32.41
N ALA A 67 52.92 15.97 32.73
CA ALA A 67 52.53 17.25 32.13
C ALA A 67 52.80 17.33 30.63
N LEU A 68 53.95 16.76 30.21
CA LEU A 68 54.32 16.73 28.80
C LEU A 68 53.42 15.79 27.95
N ILE A 69 53.03 14.64 28.52
CA ILE A 69 52.07 13.70 27.89
C ILE A 69 50.68 14.37 27.82
N ALA A 70 50.23 15.05 28.85
CA ALA A 70 48.93 15.78 28.85
C ALA A 70 48.96 16.90 27.81
N PHE A 71 50.06 17.64 27.65
CA PHE A 71 50.19 18.67 26.66
C PHE A 71 50.17 18.11 25.22
N ILE A 72 50.88 16.96 24.99
CA ILE A 72 50.85 16.25 23.70
C ILE A 72 49.44 15.77 23.38
N MET A 73 48.70 15.21 24.35
CA MET A 73 47.31 14.78 24.14
C MET A 73 46.36 15.96 23.79
N VAL A 74 46.52 17.08 24.49
CA VAL A 74 45.72 18.30 24.21
C VAL A 74 46.07 18.85 22.81
N ALA A 75 47.33 18.88 22.46
CA ALA A 75 47.80 19.29 21.13
C ALA A 75 47.29 18.36 20.03
N ALA A 76 47.36 17.04 20.26
CA ALA A 76 46.82 16.03 19.34
C ALA A 76 45.30 16.14 19.19
N LEU A 77 44.57 16.40 20.30
CA LEU A 77 43.12 16.64 20.27
C LEU A 77 42.80 17.93 19.51
N GLY A 78 43.56 19.00 19.71
CA GLY A 78 43.45 20.25 18.99
C GLY A 78 43.67 20.09 17.47
N ILE A 79 44.71 19.31 17.09
CA ILE A 79 44.98 19.00 15.68
C ILE A 79 43.90 18.09 15.08
N PHE A 80 43.36 17.16 15.86
CA PHE A 80 42.24 16.32 15.42
C PHE A 80 40.97 17.14 15.20
N VAL A 81 40.62 18.02 16.12
CA VAL A 81 39.48 18.93 15.99
C VAL A 81 39.68 19.84 14.78
N TRP A 82 40.88 20.41 14.60
CA TRP A 82 41.16 21.32 13.49
C TRP A 82 41.22 20.62 12.11
N LYS A 83 41.78 19.41 12.03
CA LYS A 83 41.93 18.70 10.74
C LYS A 83 40.74 17.80 10.38
N VAL A 84 39.95 17.34 11.34
CA VAL A 84 38.86 16.38 11.11
C VAL A 84 37.49 16.98 11.45
N ALA A 85 37.30 17.54 12.64
CA ALA A 85 35.98 17.98 13.08
C ALA A 85 35.56 19.32 12.44
N LEU A 86 36.47 20.30 12.30
CA LEU A 86 36.17 21.58 11.68
C LEU A 86 35.86 21.49 10.16
N PRO A 87 36.60 20.71 9.36
CA PRO A 87 36.24 20.50 7.95
C PRO A 87 34.91 19.77 7.77
N GLU A 88 34.57 18.83 8.65
CA GLU A 88 33.25 18.18 8.62
C GLU A 88 32.11 19.10 9.00
N LEU A 89 32.28 19.95 10.02
CA LEU A 89 31.32 21.02 10.37
C LEU A 89 31.21 22.06 9.24
N SER A 90 32.29 22.40 8.58
CA SER A 90 32.29 23.34 7.44
C SER A 90 31.62 22.73 6.21
N ARG A 91 31.76 21.44 5.99
CA ARG A 91 31.03 20.72 4.93
C ARG A 91 29.53 20.65 5.22
N ALA A 92 29.14 20.43 6.47
CA ALA A 92 27.72 20.48 6.88
C ALA A 92 27.09 21.86 6.66
N ASN A 93 27.86 22.94 6.78
CA ASN A 93 27.38 24.32 6.54
C ASN A 93 27.41 24.71 5.04
N SER A 94 28.19 24.02 4.19
CA SER A 94 28.24 24.29 2.74
C SER A 94 27.10 23.61 1.96
N ASP A 95 26.29 22.76 2.60
CA ASP A 95 25.14 22.08 2.00
C ASP A 95 23.79 22.83 2.22
N THR A 96 23.83 24.11 2.56
CA THR A 96 22.64 24.96 2.68
C THR A 96 22.69 26.09 1.66
N GLN A 97 21.64 26.27 0.89
CA GLN A 97 21.48 27.35 -0.07
C GLN A 97 20.16 28.10 0.13
N GLU A 98 20.13 29.38 -0.24
CA GLU A 98 18.88 30.15 -0.30
C GLU A 98 18.08 29.76 -1.55
N ILE A 99 16.78 29.57 -1.37
CA ILE A 99 15.83 29.25 -2.44
C ILE A 99 14.84 30.41 -2.61
N THR A 100 14.69 30.87 -3.82
CA THR A 100 13.57 31.74 -4.21
C THR A 100 12.38 30.85 -4.49
N ALA A 101 11.36 30.86 -3.63
CA ALA A 101 10.17 30.02 -3.79
C ALA A 101 9.28 30.46 -4.98
N GLY A 102 8.53 29.52 -5.55
CA GLY A 102 7.50 29.77 -6.56
C GLY A 102 7.97 29.70 -8.02
N GLN A 103 9.22 29.30 -8.30
CA GLN A 103 9.71 29.11 -9.67
C GLN A 103 9.57 27.66 -10.09
N GLN A 104 9.03 27.39 -11.27
CA GLN A 104 9.03 26.04 -11.85
C GLN A 104 10.39 25.73 -12.46
N VAL A 105 10.97 24.62 -12.05
CA VAL A 105 12.27 24.12 -12.53
C VAL A 105 12.11 22.73 -13.09
N THR A 106 12.53 22.52 -14.33
CA THR A 106 12.54 21.20 -14.97
C THR A 106 13.87 20.51 -14.67
N VAL A 107 13.79 19.30 -14.14
CA VAL A 107 14.96 18.44 -13.86
C VAL A 107 14.77 17.05 -14.42
N THR A 108 15.88 16.42 -14.84
CA THR A 108 15.88 15.00 -15.27
C THR A 108 16.50 14.15 -14.18
N ILE A 109 15.78 13.13 -13.74
CA ILE A 109 16.28 12.08 -12.86
C ILE A 109 16.69 10.89 -13.73
N PRO A 110 17.98 10.53 -13.79
CA PRO A 110 18.47 9.44 -14.62
C PRO A 110 17.96 8.08 -14.15
N ASP A 111 17.90 7.10 -15.07
CA ASP A 111 17.63 5.71 -14.73
C ASP A 111 18.68 5.16 -13.75
N GLY A 112 18.20 4.53 -12.68
CA GLY A 112 19.06 3.96 -11.64
C GLY A 112 19.69 4.98 -10.68
N ALA A 113 19.30 6.26 -10.77
CA ALA A 113 19.80 7.29 -9.85
C ALA A 113 19.37 6.96 -8.40
N GLY A 114 20.36 6.77 -7.52
CA GLY A 114 20.11 6.59 -6.09
C GLY A 114 19.72 7.88 -5.39
N ALA A 115 19.13 7.79 -4.18
CA ALA A 115 18.64 8.93 -3.41
C ALA A 115 19.69 10.05 -3.23
N GLN A 116 20.98 9.71 -3.12
CA GLN A 116 22.08 10.68 -3.00
C GLN A 116 22.27 11.50 -4.29
N GLU A 117 22.18 10.85 -5.43
CA GLU A 117 22.28 11.50 -6.73
C GLU A 117 21.09 12.40 -6.99
N VAL A 118 19.89 11.91 -6.67
CA VAL A 118 18.65 12.71 -6.74
C VAL A 118 18.76 13.95 -5.85
N ALA A 119 19.21 13.80 -4.60
CA ALA A 119 19.43 14.92 -3.68
C ALA A 119 20.42 15.96 -4.26
N LYS A 120 21.47 15.48 -4.93
CA LYS A 120 22.44 16.35 -5.61
C LYS A 120 21.81 17.12 -6.76
N ILE A 121 21.05 16.45 -7.63
CA ILE A 121 20.35 17.07 -8.77
C ILE A 121 19.39 18.14 -8.28
N LEU A 122 18.55 17.85 -7.29
CA LEU A 122 17.58 18.79 -6.71
C LEU A 122 18.28 20.02 -6.08
N PHE A 123 19.39 19.78 -5.40
CA PHE A 123 20.17 20.84 -4.77
C PHE A 123 20.85 21.74 -5.82
N GLU A 124 21.53 21.18 -6.80
CA GLU A 124 22.20 21.92 -7.87
C GLU A 124 21.24 22.78 -8.69
N ASN A 125 19.99 22.33 -8.84
CA ASN A 125 18.92 23.08 -9.50
C ASN A 125 18.14 24.00 -8.56
N LYS A 126 18.60 24.22 -7.32
CA LYS A 126 18.01 25.12 -6.31
C LYS A 126 16.55 24.80 -5.96
N ILE A 127 16.17 23.54 -6.04
CA ILE A 127 14.82 23.07 -5.69
C ILE A 127 14.72 22.84 -4.18
N ILE A 128 15.77 22.30 -3.55
CA ILE A 128 15.85 22.04 -2.12
C ILE A 128 16.95 22.88 -1.46
N ALA A 129 16.69 23.34 -0.22
CA ALA A 129 17.64 24.14 0.55
C ALA A 129 18.81 23.30 1.08
N THR A 130 18.56 22.05 1.44
CA THR A 130 19.56 21.12 1.97
C THR A 130 19.35 19.71 1.45
N LYS A 131 20.44 19.01 1.10
CA LYS A 131 20.40 17.60 0.72
C LYS A 131 19.97 16.72 1.89
N SER A 132 20.43 17.04 3.09
CA SER A 132 20.17 16.27 4.30
C SER A 132 18.68 16.19 4.64
N GLU A 133 17.92 17.27 4.45
CA GLU A 133 16.50 17.31 4.71
C GLU A 133 15.73 16.41 3.74
N PHE A 134 16.04 16.47 2.46
CA PHE A 134 15.46 15.58 1.45
C PHE A 134 15.76 14.10 1.75
N LEU A 135 17.03 13.75 2.01
CA LEU A 135 17.43 12.39 2.33
C LEU A 135 16.77 11.84 3.59
N ASN A 136 16.53 12.69 4.58
CA ASN A 136 15.77 12.33 5.77
C ASN A 136 14.31 12.01 5.44
N GLN A 137 13.69 12.72 4.49
CA GLN A 137 12.32 12.41 4.05
C GLN A 137 12.28 11.14 3.22
N VAL A 138 13.24 10.90 2.33
CA VAL A 138 13.37 9.62 1.60
C VAL A 138 13.41 8.44 2.55
N LYS A 139 14.21 8.52 3.64
CA LYS A 139 14.27 7.48 4.68
C LYS A 139 12.96 7.31 5.44
N ARG A 140 12.32 8.42 5.85
CA ARG A 140 11.06 8.38 6.61
C ARG A 140 9.91 7.75 5.84
N GLN A 141 9.90 7.91 4.52
CA GLN A 141 8.85 7.41 3.62
C GLN A 141 9.24 6.05 3.01
N ASP A 142 10.38 5.47 3.42
CA ASP A 142 10.92 4.23 2.83
C ASP A 142 10.95 4.28 1.29
N ALA A 143 11.44 5.42 0.77
CA ALA A 143 11.36 5.77 -0.65
C ALA A 143 12.62 5.43 -1.45
N GLU A 144 13.69 4.91 -0.84
CA GLU A 144 15.02 4.74 -1.47
C GLU A 144 14.96 3.93 -2.77
N GLN A 145 14.07 2.93 -2.84
CA GLN A 145 13.89 2.06 -4.00
C GLN A 145 12.63 2.39 -4.84
N LYS A 146 11.90 3.44 -4.44
CA LYS A 146 10.61 3.79 -5.06
C LYS A 146 10.68 5.03 -5.95
N ILE A 147 11.78 5.78 -5.92
CA ILE A 147 12.01 6.95 -6.77
C ILE A 147 12.07 6.50 -8.23
N LYS A 148 11.24 7.12 -9.06
CA LYS A 148 11.19 6.83 -10.50
C LYS A 148 12.08 7.80 -11.28
N SER A 149 12.71 7.31 -12.36
CA SER A 149 13.44 8.12 -13.33
C SER A 149 12.50 8.91 -14.24
N GLY A 150 13.00 9.96 -14.86
CA GLY A 150 12.26 10.75 -15.84
C GLY A 150 12.42 12.25 -15.69
N ILE A 151 11.57 13.02 -16.36
CA ILE A 151 11.63 14.49 -16.38
C ILE A 151 10.56 15.04 -15.44
N TYR A 152 10.98 15.88 -14.50
CA TYR A 152 10.10 16.46 -13.48
C TYR A 152 10.09 17.99 -13.57
N VAL A 153 8.91 18.59 -13.41
CA VAL A 153 8.75 20.02 -13.16
C VAL A 153 8.42 20.18 -11.67
N ILE A 154 9.32 20.83 -10.94
CA ILE A 154 9.19 21.01 -9.50
C ILE A 154 9.21 22.50 -9.18
N THR A 155 8.27 22.95 -8.36
CA THR A 155 8.24 24.34 -7.88
C THR A 155 9.25 24.52 -6.76
N THR A 156 10.13 25.49 -6.86
CA THR A 156 11.11 25.81 -5.81
C THR A 156 10.39 26.22 -4.53
N GLY A 157 10.88 25.72 -3.37
CA GLY A 157 10.25 25.95 -2.08
C GLY A 157 9.16 24.93 -1.72
N THR A 158 8.87 23.95 -2.61
CA THR A 158 8.07 22.78 -2.26
C THR A 158 8.74 22.02 -1.11
N LYS A 159 7.94 21.55 -0.16
CA LYS A 159 8.47 20.82 1.00
C LYS A 159 9.17 19.52 0.56
N PRO A 160 10.31 19.16 1.15
CA PRO A 160 11.03 17.95 0.78
C PRO A 160 10.19 16.66 0.85
N ALA A 161 9.19 16.60 1.75
CA ALA A 161 8.27 15.47 1.84
C ALA A 161 7.40 15.32 0.58
N ASP A 162 6.89 16.45 0.06
CA ASP A 162 6.02 16.48 -1.12
C ASP A 162 6.84 16.20 -2.39
N ILE A 163 8.12 16.64 -2.42
CA ILE A 163 9.05 16.29 -3.51
C ILE A 163 9.30 14.78 -3.55
N VAL A 164 9.51 14.13 -2.39
CA VAL A 164 9.66 12.67 -2.33
C VAL A 164 8.41 11.97 -2.86
N HIS A 165 7.24 12.45 -2.46
CA HIS A 165 5.95 11.92 -2.94
C HIS A 165 5.83 12.04 -4.46
N LEU A 166 6.15 13.20 -5.03
CA LEU A 166 6.17 13.43 -6.48
C LEU A 166 7.11 12.45 -7.21
N LEU A 167 8.33 12.26 -6.68
CA LEU A 167 9.32 11.35 -7.29
C LEU A 167 8.91 9.86 -7.24
N ILE A 168 8.12 9.47 -6.25
CA ILE A 168 7.53 8.12 -6.17
C ILE A 168 6.36 8.00 -7.15
N SER A 169 5.51 9.02 -7.26
CA SER A 169 4.36 9.04 -8.19
C SER A 169 4.81 8.92 -9.65
N GLY A 170 5.87 9.62 -10.02
CA GLY A 170 6.49 9.53 -11.35
C GLY A 170 6.68 10.89 -12.04
N PRO A 171 7.30 10.90 -13.24
CA PRO A 171 7.62 12.12 -13.98
C PRO A 171 6.37 12.94 -14.32
N ASN A 172 6.44 14.27 -14.13
CA ASN A 172 5.33 15.20 -14.34
C ASN A 172 5.61 16.31 -15.37
N ALA A 173 6.72 16.25 -16.08
CA ALA A 173 7.00 17.23 -17.15
C ALA A 173 6.05 17.04 -18.34
N PRO A 174 5.64 18.10 -19.05
CA PRO A 174 4.86 17.96 -20.26
C PRO A 174 5.48 16.96 -21.23
N GLY A 175 4.73 15.94 -21.65
CA GLY A 175 5.21 14.84 -22.50
C GLY A 175 5.82 13.64 -21.76
N SER A 176 5.96 13.66 -20.43
CA SER A 176 6.48 12.52 -19.62
C SER A 176 5.38 11.63 -19.08
N GLY A 177 4.30 11.40 -19.64
CA GLY A 177 3.25 10.43 -19.33
C GLY A 177 2.71 10.47 -17.87
N PHE A 178 1.45 10.83 -17.72
CA PHE A 178 0.70 10.68 -16.47
C PHE A 178 0.23 9.23 -16.33
N VAL A 179 0.80 8.47 -15.40
CA VAL A 179 0.53 7.05 -15.21
C VAL A 179 -0.55 6.85 -14.16
N VAL A 180 -1.65 6.22 -14.53
CA VAL A 180 -2.69 5.75 -13.61
C VAL A 180 -2.66 4.23 -13.58
N PRO A 181 -2.26 3.60 -12.47
CA PRO A 181 -2.23 2.15 -12.33
C PRO A 181 -3.63 1.52 -12.31
N GLU A 182 -3.72 0.24 -12.70
CA GLU A 182 -4.92 -0.57 -12.50
C GLU A 182 -5.26 -0.68 -10.99
N GLY A 183 -6.54 -0.79 -10.68
CA GLY A 183 -7.00 -0.92 -9.31
C GLY A 183 -7.01 0.38 -8.48
N TYR A 184 -6.72 1.54 -9.09
CA TYR A 184 -6.84 2.85 -8.41
C TYR A 184 -8.30 3.26 -8.27
N THR A 185 -8.63 3.86 -7.12
CA THR A 185 -9.94 4.50 -6.88
C THR A 185 -9.95 5.92 -7.45
N VAL A 186 -11.14 6.49 -7.65
CA VAL A 186 -11.30 7.92 -8.02
C VAL A 186 -10.58 8.83 -7.02
N SER A 187 -10.62 8.47 -5.73
CA SER A 187 -9.91 9.19 -4.66
C SER A 187 -8.39 9.18 -4.86
N GLN A 188 -7.82 8.03 -5.20
CA GLN A 188 -6.38 7.89 -5.47
C GLN A 188 -5.96 8.58 -6.79
N VAL A 189 -6.84 8.56 -7.80
CA VAL A 189 -6.62 9.35 -9.03
C VAL A 189 -6.62 10.84 -8.72
N ALA A 190 -7.51 11.33 -7.84
CA ALA A 190 -7.52 12.73 -7.42
C ALA A 190 -6.20 13.15 -6.73
N ASP A 191 -5.63 12.27 -5.90
CA ASP A 191 -4.31 12.49 -5.27
C ASP A 191 -3.20 12.57 -6.33
N LEU A 192 -3.19 11.64 -7.31
CA LEU A 192 -2.24 11.69 -8.43
C LEU A 192 -2.38 12.96 -9.27
N VAL A 193 -3.61 13.40 -9.54
CA VAL A 193 -3.90 14.61 -10.32
C VAL A 193 -3.42 15.86 -9.59
N GLN A 194 -3.62 15.89 -8.27
CA GLN A 194 -3.08 16.99 -7.45
C GLN A 194 -1.55 17.01 -7.48
N ASP A 195 -0.91 15.86 -7.30
CA ASP A 195 0.55 15.75 -7.26
C ASP A 195 1.19 16.08 -8.62
N TYR A 196 0.54 15.65 -9.72
CA TYR A 196 1.11 15.76 -11.05
C TYR A 196 0.82 17.12 -11.73
N PHE A 197 -0.41 17.61 -11.60
CA PHE A 197 -0.88 18.83 -12.29
C PHE A 197 -1.09 20.02 -11.36
N GLY A 198 -1.07 19.82 -10.03
CA GLY A 198 -1.40 20.87 -9.06
C GLY A 198 -2.88 21.25 -9.01
N ILE A 199 -3.76 20.42 -9.60
CA ILE A 199 -5.22 20.57 -9.52
C ILE A 199 -5.65 20.07 -8.14
N SER A 200 -6.44 20.88 -7.40
CA SER A 200 -6.82 20.44 -6.05
C SER A 200 -7.63 19.14 -6.09
N ARG A 201 -7.38 18.28 -5.12
CA ARG A 201 -8.10 17.02 -4.93
C ARG A 201 -9.62 17.23 -4.91
N ASP A 202 -10.07 18.24 -4.16
CA ASP A 202 -11.48 18.55 -4.02
C ASP A 202 -12.11 19.03 -5.33
N ASP A 203 -11.40 19.84 -6.13
CA ASP A 203 -11.87 20.26 -7.46
C ASP A 203 -12.02 19.06 -8.40
N PHE A 204 -11.04 18.14 -8.38
CA PHE A 204 -11.13 16.91 -9.17
C PHE A 204 -12.32 16.04 -8.74
N LEU A 205 -12.48 15.79 -7.43
CA LEU A 205 -13.59 14.97 -6.92
C LEU A 205 -14.97 15.59 -7.16
N ASN A 206 -15.08 16.92 -7.06
CA ASN A 206 -16.31 17.64 -7.39
C ASN A 206 -16.66 17.52 -8.88
N GLN A 207 -15.67 17.45 -9.76
CA GLN A 207 -15.83 17.27 -11.19
C GLN A 207 -16.13 15.81 -11.56
N ALA A 208 -15.55 14.82 -10.83
CA ALA A 208 -15.60 13.39 -11.12
C ALA A 208 -16.97 12.76 -10.77
N LYS A 209 -18.04 13.34 -11.29
CA LYS A 209 -19.42 12.87 -11.17
C LYS A 209 -19.91 12.36 -12.51
N ALA A 210 -20.57 11.20 -12.54
CA ALA A 210 -21.08 10.59 -13.74
C ALA A 210 -22.10 11.50 -14.45
N SER A 211 -22.93 12.23 -13.69
CA SER A 211 -23.93 13.18 -14.22
C SER A 211 -23.32 14.32 -15.04
N ASN A 212 -22.06 14.69 -14.80
CA ASN A 212 -21.37 15.71 -15.59
C ASN A 212 -21.00 15.22 -17.01
N TYR A 213 -20.95 13.91 -17.23
CA TYR A 213 -20.39 13.31 -18.43
C TYR A 213 -21.35 12.38 -19.17
N VAL A 214 -22.45 11.93 -18.57
CA VAL A 214 -23.35 10.93 -19.13
C VAL A 214 -23.98 11.36 -20.49
N ALA A 215 -24.09 12.65 -20.75
CA ALA A 215 -24.58 13.15 -22.03
C ALA A 215 -23.61 12.85 -23.20
N ASP A 216 -22.30 12.85 -22.93
CA ASP A 216 -21.24 12.58 -23.89
C ASP A 216 -20.84 11.09 -23.87
N TYR A 217 -20.98 10.42 -22.71
CA TYR A 217 -20.61 9.03 -22.45
C TYR A 217 -21.81 8.23 -21.91
N PRO A 218 -22.73 7.76 -22.78
CA PRO A 218 -23.97 7.09 -22.37
C PRO A 218 -23.77 5.83 -21.52
N PHE A 219 -22.61 5.19 -21.57
CA PHE A 219 -22.29 4.02 -20.75
C PHE A 219 -22.25 4.33 -19.24
N LEU A 220 -22.18 5.61 -18.85
CA LEU A 220 -22.21 6.07 -17.46
C LEU A 220 -23.62 6.11 -16.84
N ALA A 221 -24.68 5.79 -17.60
CA ALA A 221 -26.07 5.90 -17.10
C ALA A 221 -26.28 5.10 -15.80
N GLY A 222 -25.72 3.88 -15.70
CA GLY A 222 -25.78 3.07 -14.48
C GLY A 222 -25.05 3.69 -13.28
N ALA A 223 -23.94 4.36 -13.53
CA ALA A 223 -23.16 5.04 -12.49
C ALA A 223 -23.89 6.28 -11.93
N VAL A 224 -24.63 7.01 -12.76
CA VAL A 224 -25.52 8.13 -12.31
C VAL A 224 -26.56 7.62 -11.33
N ASP A 225 -27.21 6.50 -11.65
CA ASP A 225 -28.27 5.91 -10.84
C ASP A 225 -27.72 5.28 -9.54
N ALA A 226 -26.50 4.78 -9.56
CA ALA A 226 -25.89 4.11 -8.41
C ALA A 226 -25.43 5.07 -7.31
N ASN A 227 -24.50 5.99 -7.61
CA ASN A 227 -23.97 6.94 -6.62
C ASN A 227 -23.40 8.21 -7.26
N ASP A 228 -23.72 8.47 -8.52
CA ASP A 228 -23.20 9.61 -9.29
C ASP A 228 -21.68 9.77 -9.21
N SER A 229 -20.94 8.65 -9.30
CA SER A 229 -19.48 8.58 -9.24
C SER A 229 -18.90 8.04 -10.55
N LEU A 230 -17.68 8.44 -10.89
CA LEU A 230 -16.90 7.84 -11.97
C LEU A 230 -16.07 6.63 -11.51
N GLU A 231 -16.34 6.09 -10.28
CA GLU A 231 -15.66 4.89 -9.80
C GLU A 231 -15.89 3.72 -10.76
N GLY A 232 -14.80 3.07 -11.15
CA GLY A 232 -14.83 1.99 -12.16
C GLY A 232 -14.63 2.44 -13.59
N TYR A 233 -14.69 3.73 -13.91
CA TYR A 233 -14.69 4.25 -15.28
C TYR A 233 -13.49 5.11 -15.66
N LEU A 234 -12.68 5.55 -14.70
CA LEU A 234 -11.44 6.27 -14.98
C LEU A 234 -10.35 5.26 -15.39
N PHE A 235 -10.26 4.98 -16.70
CA PHE A 235 -9.47 3.85 -17.21
C PHE A 235 -7.97 3.97 -16.83
N PRO A 236 -7.35 2.90 -16.31
CA PRO A 236 -5.94 2.89 -15.92
C PRO A 236 -5.04 2.83 -17.17
N LYS A 237 -4.20 3.84 -17.38
CA LYS A 237 -3.23 3.91 -18.49
C LYS A 237 -2.18 5.00 -18.25
N THR A 238 -1.20 5.07 -19.16
CA THR A 238 -0.30 6.23 -19.27
C THR A 238 -0.87 7.24 -20.24
N TYR A 239 -1.13 8.46 -19.75
CA TYR A 239 -1.69 9.57 -20.52
C TYR A 239 -0.62 10.60 -20.83
N THR A 240 -0.66 11.21 -22.01
CA THR A 240 0.23 12.29 -22.41
C THR A 240 -0.60 13.53 -22.66
N PHE A 241 -0.35 14.59 -21.90
CA PHE A 241 -0.98 15.88 -22.07
C PHE A 241 0.06 16.85 -22.65
N THR A 242 -0.24 17.44 -23.82
CA THR A 242 0.63 18.41 -24.49
C THR A 242 0.20 19.85 -24.24
N GLU A 243 -0.95 20.04 -23.63
CA GLU A 243 -1.54 21.34 -23.34
C GLU A 243 -0.88 22.00 -22.14
N SER A 244 -0.71 23.31 -22.21
CA SER A 244 -0.12 24.09 -21.11
C SER A 244 -1.09 24.34 -19.95
N ASN A 245 -2.37 24.06 -20.11
CA ASN A 245 -3.40 24.26 -19.12
C ASN A 245 -4.30 23.01 -19.00
N VAL A 246 -3.82 21.99 -18.29
CA VAL A 246 -4.58 20.77 -17.99
C VAL A 246 -5.56 21.07 -16.85
N THR A 247 -6.82 20.70 -17.03
CA THR A 247 -7.89 20.85 -16.03
C THR A 247 -8.38 19.49 -15.56
N ALA A 248 -9.14 19.43 -14.47
CA ALA A 248 -9.80 18.20 -14.01
C ALA A 248 -10.68 17.59 -15.11
N ASP A 249 -11.44 18.41 -15.83
CA ASP A 249 -12.27 17.98 -16.97
C ASP A 249 -11.44 17.35 -18.09
N THR A 250 -10.30 17.98 -18.45
CA THR A 250 -9.39 17.44 -19.48
C THR A 250 -8.87 16.05 -19.11
N VAL A 251 -8.47 15.86 -17.84
CA VAL A 251 -7.97 14.57 -17.37
C VAL A 251 -9.09 13.52 -17.36
N ILE A 252 -10.24 13.86 -16.80
CA ILE A 252 -11.38 12.95 -16.72
C ILE A 252 -11.84 12.51 -18.11
N ARG A 253 -12.00 13.44 -19.05
CA ARG A 253 -12.38 13.10 -20.44
C ARG A 253 -11.37 12.18 -21.09
N ALA A 254 -10.08 12.45 -20.96
CA ALA A 254 -9.06 11.57 -21.51
C ALA A 254 -9.16 10.14 -20.95
N MET A 255 -9.52 9.99 -19.67
CA MET A 255 -9.70 8.68 -19.05
C MET A 255 -10.99 7.99 -19.46
N LEU A 256 -12.08 8.73 -19.70
CA LEU A 256 -13.35 8.21 -20.20
C LEU A 256 -13.24 7.83 -21.69
N ASP A 257 -12.59 8.66 -22.53
CA ASP A 257 -12.28 8.35 -23.93
C ASP A 257 -11.45 7.06 -24.04
N GLN A 258 -10.52 6.88 -23.09
CA GLN A 258 -9.71 5.66 -23.05
C GLN A 258 -10.54 4.45 -22.63
N PHE A 259 -11.45 4.59 -21.65
CA PHE A 259 -12.39 3.52 -21.29
C PHE A 259 -13.23 3.10 -22.50
N GLU A 260 -13.82 4.06 -23.21
CA GLU A 260 -14.61 3.79 -24.41
C GLU A 260 -13.77 3.08 -25.49
N THR A 261 -12.54 3.55 -25.72
CA THR A 261 -11.62 2.97 -26.71
C THR A 261 -11.24 1.53 -26.37
N GLU A 262 -10.83 1.28 -25.13
CA GLU A 262 -10.38 -0.05 -24.67
C GLU A 262 -11.52 -1.06 -24.58
N THR A 263 -12.75 -0.59 -24.36
CA THR A 263 -13.92 -1.47 -24.25
C THR A 263 -14.74 -1.54 -25.54
N ALA A 264 -14.30 -0.88 -26.61
CA ALA A 264 -15.03 -0.80 -27.88
C ALA A 264 -15.28 -2.17 -28.54
N ASP A 265 -14.41 -3.14 -28.35
CA ASP A 265 -14.57 -4.52 -28.82
C ASP A 265 -15.40 -5.40 -27.89
N LEU A 266 -15.73 -4.91 -26.68
CA LEU A 266 -16.50 -5.62 -25.68
C LEU A 266 -18.00 -5.30 -25.83
N ASN A 267 -18.80 -6.34 -25.95
CA ASN A 267 -20.27 -6.19 -26.01
C ASN A 267 -20.87 -6.51 -24.63
N LEU A 268 -20.90 -5.49 -23.75
CA LEU A 268 -21.46 -5.61 -22.40
C LEU A 268 -22.90 -6.10 -22.38
N ASP A 269 -23.75 -5.66 -23.33
CA ASP A 269 -25.14 -6.10 -23.39
C ASP A 269 -25.26 -7.59 -23.74
N ALA A 270 -24.47 -8.09 -24.69
CA ALA A 270 -24.46 -9.50 -25.03
C ALA A 270 -23.92 -10.35 -23.87
N ALA A 271 -22.85 -9.89 -23.22
CA ALA A 271 -22.29 -10.54 -22.03
C ALA A 271 -23.32 -10.61 -20.89
N ARG A 272 -23.97 -9.49 -20.58
CA ARG A 272 -25.02 -9.39 -19.57
C ARG A 272 -26.16 -10.38 -19.83
N ILE A 273 -26.64 -10.48 -21.05
CA ILE A 273 -27.69 -11.44 -21.42
C ILE A 273 -27.21 -12.88 -21.19
N THR A 274 -25.98 -13.18 -21.57
CA THR A 274 -25.40 -14.52 -21.41
C THR A 274 -25.21 -14.88 -19.94
N LEU A 275 -24.65 -13.98 -19.13
CA LEU A 275 -24.44 -14.14 -17.69
C LEU A 275 -25.76 -14.32 -16.94
N ASN A 276 -26.74 -13.44 -17.22
CA ASN A 276 -28.05 -13.53 -16.59
C ASN A 276 -28.74 -14.88 -16.88
N LYS A 277 -28.61 -15.40 -18.11
CA LYS A 277 -29.11 -16.71 -18.46
C LYS A 277 -28.35 -17.84 -17.79
N ARG A 278 -26.99 -17.75 -17.76
CA ARG A 278 -26.13 -18.80 -17.20
C ARG A 278 -26.29 -18.94 -15.69
N TYR A 279 -26.35 -17.82 -14.97
CA TYR A 279 -26.36 -17.78 -13.51
C TYR A 279 -27.73 -17.42 -12.93
N ASN A 280 -28.78 -17.36 -13.75
CA ASN A 280 -30.12 -16.97 -13.32
C ASN A 280 -30.15 -15.65 -12.53
N LEU A 281 -29.33 -14.69 -12.94
CA LEU A 281 -29.21 -13.37 -12.34
C LEU A 281 -29.99 -12.33 -13.14
N ASN A 282 -30.10 -11.12 -12.60
CA ASN A 282 -30.65 -9.97 -13.31
C ASN A 282 -29.68 -8.78 -13.24
N LEU A 283 -28.45 -9.01 -13.71
CA LEU A 283 -27.37 -8.02 -13.70
C LEU A 283 -27.64 -6.89 -14.69
N THR A 284 -27.17 -5.70 -14.33
CA THR A 284 -27.04 -4.54 -15.24
C THR A 284 -25.62 -4.46 -15.78
N ASN A 285 -25.37 -3.58 -16.77
CA ASN A 285 -24.00 -3.33 -17.25
C ASN A 285 -23.12 -2.75 -16.15
N GLU A 286 -23.66 -1.85 -15.33
CA GLU A 286 -23.00 -1.30 -14.14
C GLU A 286 -22.53 -2.41 -13.19
N GLN A 287 -23.37 -3.40 -12.93
CA GLN A 287 -23.03 -4.52 -12.06
C GLN A 287 -21.93 -5.43 -12.63
N ILE A 288 -21.76 -5.48 -13.95
CA ILE A 288 -20.60 -6.14 -14.56
C ILE A 288 -19.31 -5.34 -14.28
N ILE A 289 -19.36 -4.02 -14.32
CA ILE A 289 -18.20 -3.17 -13.94
C ILE A 289 -17.89 -3.27 -12.45
N ILE A 290 -18.93 -3.33 -11.60
CA ILE A 290 -18.73 -3.62 -10.16
C ILE A 290 -17.99 -4.95 -9.98
N MET A 291 -18.45 -6.01 -10.63
CA MET A 291 -17.78 -7.32 -10.59
C MET A 291 -16.33 -7.23 -11.09
N ALA A 292 -16.08 -6.52 -12.19
CA ALA A 292 -14.73 -6.33 -12.73
C ALA A 292 -13.80 -5.64 -11.72
N SER A 293 -14.31 -4.64 -10.98
CA SER A 293 -13.52 -3.95 -9.96
C SER A 293 -13.14 -4.85 -8.77
N ILE A 294 -14.01 -5.79 -8.40
CA ILE A 294 -13.72 -6.77 -7.35
C ILE A 294 -12.68 -7.77 -7.86
N ILE A 295 -12.83 -8.28 -9.09
CA ILE A 295 -11.85 -9.18 -9.72
C ILE A 295 -10.47 -8.53 -9.80
N GLU A 296 -10.40 -7.23 -10.16
CA GLU A 296 -9.15 -6.47 -10.24
C GLU A 296 -8.39 -6.48 -8.91
N ARG A 297 -9.10 -6.42 -7.80
CA ARG A 297 -8.52 -6.38 -6.46
C ARG A 297 -8.13 -7.75 -5.90
N GLU A 298 -8.66 -8.83 -6.47
CA GLU A 298 -8.47 -10.21 -5.97
C GLU A 298 -7.51 -11.04 -6.83
N ALA A 299 -7.53 -10.88 -8.14
CA ALA A 299 -6.69 -11.65 -9.06
C ALA A 299 -5.26 -11.09 -9.12
N LEU A 300 -4.26 -11.97 -9.13
CA LEU A 300 -2.86 -11.58 -9.33
C LEU A 300 -2.42 -11.67 -10.78
N THR A 301 -2.95 -12.62 -11.54
CA THR A 301 -2.56 -12.85 -12.94
C THR A 301 -3.77 -12.85 -13.86
N ASP A 302 -3.51 -12.69 -15.17
CA ASP A 302 -4.56 -12.77 -16.19
C ASP A 302 -5.22 -14.15 -16.25
N ASP A 303 -4.49 -15.22 -15.91
CA ASP A 303 -5.02 -16.58 -15.86
C ASP A 303 -5.96 -16.83 -14.65
N ASP A 304 -5.84 -16.03 -13.60
CA ASP A 304 -6.70 -16.12 -12.41
C ASP A 304 -8.02 -15.40 -12.61
N ARG A 305 -8.01 -14.25 -13.30
CA ARG A 305 -9.18 -13.38 -13.44
C ARG A 305 -10.46 -14.11 -13.86
N PRO A 306 -10.47 -14.96 -14.90
CA PRO A 306 -11.68 -15.70 -15.29
C PRO A 306 -12.12 -16.73 -14.24
N LYS A 307 -11.19 -17.31 -13.48
CA LYS A 307 -11.49 -18.28 -12.41
C LYS A 307 -12.04 -17.56 -11.18
N VAL A 308 -11.45 -16.45 -10.78
CA VAL A 308 -11.96 -15.58 -9.70
C VAL A 308 -13.35 -15.08 -10.04
N ALA A 309 -13.58 -14.63 -11.29
CA ALA A 309 -14.90 -14.27 -11.78
C ALA A 309 -15.90 -15.43 -11.65
N SER A 310 -15.50 -16.65 -12.04
CA SER A 310 -16.33 -17.84 -11.89
C SER A 310 -16.73 -18.11 -10.44
N VAL A 311 -15.78 -17.99 -9.48
CA VAL A 311 -16.08 -18.15 -8.06
C VAL A 311 -17.15 -17.15 -7.60
N PHE A 312 -17.00 -15.87 -7.91
CA PHE A 312 -17.96 -14.85 -7.49
C PHE A 312 -19.34 -15.04 -8.14
N TYR A 313 -19.41 -15.41 -9.42
CA TYR A 313 -20.69 -15.68 -10.09
C TYR A 313 -21.35 -16.96 -9.54
N ASN A 314 -20.60 -18.02 -9.22
CA ASN A 314 -21.13 -19.23 -8.59
C ASN A 314 -21.71 -18.89 -7.19
N ARG A 315 -21.00 -18.06 -6.41
CA ARG A 315 -21.50 -17.57 -5.11
C ARG A 315 -22.77 -16.74 -5.24
N LEU A 316 -22.85 -15.83 -6.23
CA LEU A 316 -24.07 -15.08 -6.49
C LEU A 316 -25.24 -15.99 -6.90
N TYR A 317 -24.98 -16.99 -7.72
CA TYR A 317 -25.99 -17.96 -8.15
C TYR A 317 -26.59 -18.74 -6.97
N ASP A 318 -25.76 -19.14 -6.02
CA ASP A 318 -26.17 -19.92 -4.84
C ASP A 318 -26.49 -19.04 -3.60
N ASP A 319 -26.71 -17.75 -3.81
CA ASP A 319 -27.03 -16.79 -2.74
C ASP A 319 -26.02 -16.81 -1.57
N MET A 320 -24.74 -16.98 -1.88
CA MET A 320 -23.64 -16.94 -0.91
C MET A 320 -23.09 -15.50 -0.75
N TYR A 321 -22.43 -15.24 0.37
CA TYR A 321 -21.64 -14.02 0.58
C TYR A 321 -20.41 -14.01 -0.33
N LEU A 322 -20.06 -12.84 -0.91
CA LEU A 322 -18.85 -12.76 -1.75
C LEU A 322 -17.57 -12.85 -0.93
N GLN A 323 -17.57 -12.31 0.28
CA GLN A 323 -16.46 -12.40 1.24
C GLN A 323 -15.12 -11.94 0.62
N SER A 324 -15.12 -10.78 0.01
CA SER A 324 -13.93 -10.10 -0.49
C SER A 324 -13.50 -9.01 0.50
N ASP A 325 -12.28 -9.09 1.02
CA ASP A 325 -11.70 -8.11 1.94
C ASP A 325 -11.58 -6.74 1.27
N ALA A 326 -11.28 -6.75 -0.02
CA ALA A 326 -11.09 -5.54 -0.81
C ALA A 326 -12.32 -4.63 -0.85
N THR A 327 -13.50 -5.21 -0.69
CA THR A 327 -14.75 -4.44 -0.71
C THR A 327 -14.89 -3.54 0.51
N LEU A 328 -14.64 -4.05 1.71
CA LEU A 328 -14.63 -3.23 2.93
C LEU A 328 -13.40 -2.30 2.98
N ALA A 329 -12.25 -2.77 2.48
CA ALA A 329 -11.04 -1.95 2.39
C ALA A 329 -11.26 -0.67 1.56
N TYR A 330 -12.07 -0.74 0.50
CA TYR A 330 -12.47 0.44 -0.28
C TYR A 330 -13.23 1.46 0.57
N SER A 331 -14.25 1.03 1.30
CA SER A 331 -15.04 1.91 2.16
C SER A 331 -14.20 2.57 3.25
N LEU A 332 -13.25 1.82 3.82
CA LEU A 332 -12.35 2.33 4.85
C LEU A 332 -11.19 3.20 4.30
N GLY A 333 -10.91 3.14 3.01
CA GLY A 333 -9.73 3.77 2.40
C GLY A 333 -8.38 3.15 2.85
N ARG A 334 -8.41 1.97 3.45
CA ARG A 334 -7.27 1.18 3.93
C ARG A 334 -7.63 -0.30 4.04
N GLU A 335 -6.65 -1.15 4.25
CA GLU A 335 -6.91 -2.57 4.56
C GLU A 335 -7.83 -2.71 5.79
N ALA A 336 -8.83 -3.59 5.68
CA ALA A 336 -9.73 -3.92 6.78
C ALA A 336 -9.08 -4.96 7.71
N THR A 337 -9.34 -4.86 9.01
CA THR A 337 -8.93 -5.89 9.97
C THR A 337 -9.98 -7.01 10.04
N ALA A 338 -9.60 -8.20 10.51
CA ALA A 338 -10.52 -9.31 10.71
C ALA A 338 -11.70 -8.95 11.65
N GLU A 339 -11.42 -8.14 12.67
CA GLU A 339 -12.45 -7.64 13.57
C GLU A 339 -13.45 -6.72 12.84
N GLU A 340 -12.95 -5.83 11.97
CA GLU A 340 -13.81 -4.94 11.18
C GLU A 340 -14.67 -5.71 10.18
N LEU A 341 -14.11 -6.70 9.47
CA LEU A 341 -14.88 -7.56 8.56
C LEU A 341 -16.03 -8.28 9.28
N SER A 342 -15.83 -8.69 10.53
CA SER A 342 -16.85 -9.37 11.32
C SER A 342 -17.82 -8.44 12.05
N SER A 343 -17.39 -7.24 12.45
CA SER A 343 -18.16 -6.32 13.31
C SER A 343 -18.87 -5.21 12.54
N MET A 344 -18.34 -4.75 11.38
CA MET A 344 -18.95 -3.67 10.58
C MET A 344 -20.11 -4.18 9.73
N THR A 345 -21.14 -4.71 10.38
CA THR A 345 -22.28 -5.34 9.73
C THR A 345 -23.28 -4.35 9.11
N SER A 346 -23.09 -3.05 9.27
CA SER A 346 -23.93 -1.98 8.67
C SER A 346 -23.29 -1.32 7.46
N ASP A 347 -22.02 -1.59 7.14
CA ASP A 347 -21.36 -1.02 5.97
C ASP A 347 -21.78 -1.79 4.71
N PRO A 348 -22.41 -1.13 3.70
CA PRO A 348 -22.91 -1.82 2.50
C PRO A 348 -21.82 -2.39 1.60
N TYR A 349 -20.55 -2.02 1.81
CA TYR A 349 -19.40 -2.61 1.13
C TYR A 349 -18.86 -3.85 1.85
N ASN A 350 -19.37 -4.19 3.04
CA ASN A 350 -18.92 -5.40 3.73
C ASN A 350 -19.61 -6.65 3.17
N THR A 351 -18.97 -7.29 2.18
CA THR A 351 -19.49 -8.51 1.55
C THR A 351 -19.39 -9.78 2.42
N TYR A 352 -18.95 -9.67 3.68
CA TYR A 352 -19.15 -10.68 4.73
C TYR A 352 -20.48 -10.53 5.45
N ALA A 353 -21.06 -9.33 5.45
CA ALA A 353 -22.32 -9.00 6.12
C ALA A 353 -23.50 -8.87 5.14
N PHE A 354 -23.23 -8.45 3.90
CA PHE A 354 -24.24 -8.27 2.86
C PHE A 354 -24.00 -9.23 1.70
N LYS A 355 -25.08 -9.87 1.23
CA LYS A 355 -25.06 -10.68 0.03
C LYS A 355 -25.21 -9.82 -1.22
N GLY A 356 -24.70 -10.32 -2.33
CA GLY A 356 -24.72 -9.62 -3.61
C GLY A 356 -23.49 -8.73 -3.82
N LEU A 357 -23.60 -7.86 -4.82
CA LEU A 357 -22.54 -6.92 -5.21
C LEU A 357 -22.55 -5.67 -4.30
N THR A 358 -21.42 -4.98 -4.27
CA THR A 358 -21.28 -3.66 -3.64
C THR A 358 -22.14 -2.61 -4.34
N PRO A 359 -22.47 -1.48 -3.66
CA PRO A 359 -23.28 -0.41 -4.27
C PRO A 359 -22.66 0.22 -5.51
N THR A 360 -21.31 0.30 -5.57
CA THR A 360 -20.56 0.86 -6.69
C THR A 360 -19.32 -0.01 -6.97
N PRO A 361 -18.60 0.19 -8.08
CA PRO A 361 -17.26 -0.32 -8.25
C PRO A 361 -16.34 0.14 -7.09
N ILE A 362 -15.31 -0.62 -6.79
CA ILE A 362 -14.35 -0.35 -5.70
C ILE A 362 -12.97 0.10 -6.20
N CYS A 363 -12.79 0.18 -7.50
CA CYS A 363 -11.61 0.72 -8.18
C CYS A 363 -11.86 0.77 -9.68
N SER A 364 -10.93 1.38 -10.42
CA SER A 364 -10.90 1.34 -11.89
C SER A 364 -10.24 0.06 -12.37
N PRO A 365 -10.99 -0.89 -12.96
CA PRO A 365 -10.46 -2.15 -13.47
C PRO A 365 -9.74 -1.96 -14.79
N GLY A 366 -8.73 -2.78 -15.06
CA GLY A 366 -8.11 -2.92 -16.38
C GLY A 366 -8.97 -3.74 -17.33
N TYR A 367 -8.59 -3.74 -18.63
CA TYR A 367 -9.28 -4.49 -19.68
C TYR A 367 -9.46 -5.98 -19.34
N ALA A 368 -8.41 -6.62 -18.80
CA ALA A 368 -8.44 -8.04 -18.49
C ALA A 368 -9.50 -8.42 -17.44
N SER A 369 -9.68 -7.58 -16.42
CA SER A 369 -10.71 -7.78 -15.40
C SER A 369 -12.12 -7.51 -15.92
N ILE A 370 -12.31 -6.48 -16.76
CA ILE A 370 -13.61 -6.24 -17.43
C ILE A 370 -13.97 -7.45 -18.30
N LYS A 371 -13.03 -7.93 -19.12
CA LYS A 371 -13.23 -9.10 -19.97
C LYS A 371 -13.54 -10.37 -19.14
N ALA A 372 -12.85 -10.60 -18.04
CA ALA A 372 -13.10 -11.74 -17.16
C ALA A 372 -14.47 -11.66 -16.47
N ALA A 373 -14.91 -10.46 -16.09
CA ALA A 373 -16.26 -10.25 -15.57
C ALA A 373 -17.35 -10.54 -16.60
N MET A 374 -17.06 -10.30 -17.89
CA MET A 374 -17.99 -10.56 -18.99
C MET A 374 -18.02 -12.04 -19.43
N ASP A 375 -16.89 -12.74 -19.29
CA ASP A 375 -16.72 -14.13 -19.74
C ASP A 375 -15.94 -14.93 -18.68
N PRO A 376 -16.60 -15.26 -17.54
CA PRO A 376 -16.00 -16.07 -16.49
C PRO A 376 -15.74 -17.50 -16.96
N ALA A 377 -14.69 -18.11 -16.43
CA ALA A 377 -14.38 -19.51 -16.69
C ALA A 377 -15.58 -20.43 -16.34
N ALA A 378 -15.71 -21.55 -17.04
CA ALA A 378 -16.74 -22.53 -16.77
C ALA A 378 -16.25 -23.54 -15.71
N THR A 379 -16.29 -23.16 -14.45
CA THR A 379 -15.85 -23.99 -13.33
C THR A 379 -16.94 -24.11 -12.27
N ASN A 380 -16.77 -25.08 -11.34
CA ASN A 380 -17.60 -25.22 -10.14
C ASN A 380 -16.89 -24.72 -8.89
N TYR A 381 -15.91 -23.80 -9.01
CA TYR A 381 -15.18 -23.31 -7.89
C TYR A 381 -16.03 -22.32 -7.06
N TYR A 382 -15.91 -22.41 -5.75
CA TYR A 382 -16.53 -21.53 -4.76
C TYR A 382 -15.51 -20.82 -3.87
N TYR A 383 -14.24 -21.28 -3.91
CA TYR A 383 -13.17 -20.79 -3.07
C TYR A 383 -11.89 -20.63 -3.88
N PHE A 384 -11.07 -19.67 -3.48
CA PHE A 384 -9.72 -19.52 -3.99
C PHE A 384 -8.75 -19.08 -2.90
N TRP A 385 -7.50 -19.46 -3.07
CA TRP A 385 -6.36 -19.02 -2.29
C TRP A 385 -5.27 -18.60 -3.27
N ILE A 386 -4.97 -17.30 -3.32
CA ILE A 386 -4.03 -16.71 -4.27
C ILE A 386 -2.99 -15.92 -3.49
N THR A 387 -1.72 -16.34 -3.61
CA THR A 387 -0.53 -15.69 -3.06
C THR A 387 0.48 -15.45 -4.18
N SER A 388 1.64 -14.85 -3.89
CA SER A 388 2.73 -14.72 -4.87
C SER A 388 3.22 -16.05 -5.44
N ASP A 389 3.08 -17.15 -4.68
CA ASP A 389 3.68 -18.44 -4.97
C ASP A 389 2.65 -19.53 -5.32
N GLU A 390 1.40 -19.35 -4.94
CA GLU A 390 0.35 -20.36 -5.12
C GLU A 390 -0.99 -19.77 -5.54
N HIS A 391 -1.63 -20.42 -6.50
CA HIS A 391 -2.93 -20.06 -7.04
C HIS A 391 -3.82 -21.30 -7.01
N VAL A 392 -4.59 -21.49 -5.93
CA VAL A 392 -5.44 -22.67 -5.72
C VAL A 392 -6.91 -22.28 -5.78
N PHE A 393 -7.69 -23.07 -6.50
CA PHE A 393 -9.14 -22.93 -6.62
C PHE A 393 -9.79 -24.22 -6.17
N SER A 394 -10.86 -24.15 -5.39
CA SER A 394 -11.51 -25.28 -4.76
C SER A 394 -13.04 -25.23 -4.95
N GLU A 395 -13.66 -26.42 -5.05
CA GLU A 395 -15.11 -26.55 -5.14
C GLU A 395 -15.76 -26.57 -3.74
N THR A 396 -15.07 -27.17 -2.77
CA THR A 396 -15.58 -27.33 -1.40
C THR A 396 -14.76 -26.56 -0.39
N TYR A 397 -15.36 -26.25 0.75
CA TYR A 397 -14.69 -25.60 1.87
C TYR A 397 -13.55 -26.47 2.45
N ASP A 398 -13.76 -27.80 2.53
CA ASP A 398 -12.75 -28.72 3.04
C ASP A 398 -11.50 -28.74 2.15
N GLU A 399 -11.66 -28.75 0.82
CA GLU A 399 -10.55 -28.63 -0.12
C GLU A 399 -9.81 -27.32 0.04
N HIS A 400 -10.54 -26.21 0.23
CA HIS A 400 -9.97 -24.91 0.46
C HIS A 400 -9.13 -24.86 1.74
N GLN A 401 -9.65 -25.40 2.86
CA GLN A 401 -8.93 -25.51 4.11
C GLN A 401 -7.65 -26.36 3.97
N GLN A 402 -7.75 -27.49 3.29
CA GLN A 402 -6.58 -28.35 3.03
C GLN A 402 -5.51 -27.62 2.18
N ALA A 403 -5.93 -26.84 1.19
CA ALA A 403 -5.02 -26.04 0.37
C ALA A 403 -4.24 -25.02 1.22
N ILE A 404 -4.92 -24.31 2.10
CA ILE A 404 -4.31 -23.37 3.02
C ILE A 404 -3.34 -24.03 3.99
N GLU A 405 -3.71 -25.17 4.58
CA GLU A 405 -2.84 -25.93 5.47
C GLU A 405 -1.55 -26.38 4.76
N ASN A 406 -1.69 -26.93 3.56
CA ASN A 406 -0.57 -27.35 2.74
C ASN A 406 0.36 -26.15 2.37
N ALA A 407 -0.19 -24.97 2.11
CA ALA A 407 0.57 -23.75 1.84
C ALA A 407 1.39 -23.33 3.08
N ARG A 408 0.78 -23.35 4.25
CA ARG A 408 1.44 -23.05 5.53
C ARG A 408 2.59 -24.00 5.86
N GLU A 409 2.38 -25.30 5.65
CA GLU A 409 3.42 -26.31 5.86
C GLU A 409 4.64 -26.07 4.95
N ARG A 410 4.40 -25.73 3.67
CA ARG A 410 5.47 -25.39 2.71
C ARG A 410 6.23 -24.14 3.12
N GLU A 411 5.51 -23.11 3.52
CA GLU A 411 6.13 -21.86 4.00
C GLU A 411 6.97 -22.10 5.27
N ALA A 412 6.48 -22.88 6.22
CA ALA A 412 7.21 -23.28 7.43
C ALA A 412 8.47 -24.08 7.11
N ALA A 413 8.40 -24.99 6.12
CA ALA A 413 9.54 -25.80 5.68
C ALA A 413 10.62 -24.95 4.96
N SER A 414 10.20 -23.90 4.23
CA SER A 414 11.13 -23.01 3.51
C SER A 414 11.93 -22.06 4.41
N LYS A 415 11.47 -21.85 5.66
CA LYS A 415 12.11 -21.00 6.67
C LYS A 415 13.09 -21.76 7.58
N GLN A 416 13.24 -23.07 7.42
CA GLN A 416 14.19 -23.93 8.14
C GLN A 416 15.43 -24.20 7.31
#